data_06fbd6f86e4799f30f7fcc4127b25d9a
#
_entry.id   06fbd6f86e4799f30f7fcc4127b25d9a
#
_cell.length_a   1.000
_cell.length_b   1.000
_cell.length_c   1.000
_cell.angle_alpha   90.00
_cell.angle_beta   90.00
_cell.angle_gamma   90.00
#
_symmetry.space_group_name_H-M   'P 1'
#
loop_
_entity.id
_entity.type
_entity.pdbx_description
1 polymer ?
#
loop_
_entity_poly.entity_id
_entity_poly.type
_entity_poly.pdbx_seq_one_letter_code
_entity_poly.pdbx_strand_id
1 'polypeptide(L)'
;MFIFSRNRQFFGSFLALATFGFAGTVFGAELSDAAKIEFFDSKVFPVLKENCFKCHGAREKLKGNLRLTNRAGLLKGGESGAAIHLLKPEKSLMLAMISWKDEDHEMPPKEKLPDEQIALLTEWVKLGAPFNPAKEIHGNDLTVGKLPTNEINDRTTSAWAFKAAQPVVAPKVDDAAWQASGIDAFVYSRLREAGLKPNSPASKGVLIRRAYYDLIGLPPTDVEVRAFIDDKSPDAFEKVIDRLLASDRYGEKWGRHWLDLVRFAETNGYERDSRKDLIWKYRDYVIRAFNQDKPYNRFIMEQLAGDELPDRDADSITATGFYRLGIWDDEPADRELARYNYLDDILRTTGETCLLYTSDAADE
;
A
#
# COMPACT_ATOMS: atom_id res chain seq x y z
N MET A 1 -24.99 -17.33 -46.71
CA MET A 1 -26.15 -17.77 -47.51
C MET A 1 -27.34 -17.86 -46.58
N PHE A 2 -28.34 -17.00 -46.89
CA PHE A 2 -29.70 -16.90 -46.30
C PHE A 2 -29.80 -16.49 -44.81
N ILE A 3 -30.16 -15.28 -44.43
CA ILE A 3 -31.15 -14.22 -44.82
C ILE A 3 -32.59 -14.55 -44.35
N PHE A 4 -33.17 -13.45 -43.71
CA PHE A 4 -34.58 -13.08 -43.51
C PHE A 4 -35.26 -13.57 -42.23
N SER A 5 -36.01 -12.80 -41.53
CA SER A 5 -36.57 -11.44 -41.55
C SER A 5 -37.94 -11.45 -40.86
N ARG A 6 -38.18 -10.45 -40.05
CA ARG A 6 -39.40 -9.58 -39.98
C ARG A 6 -40.76 -10.06 -39.45
N ASN A 7 -41.16 -9.35 -38.39
CA ASN A 7 -42.43 -8.63 -38.23
C ASN A 7 -43.77 -9.37 -37.99
N ARG A 8 -44.52 -9.05 -36.96
CA ARG A 8 -45.61 -8.04 -36.90
C ARG A 8 -46.41 -8.07 -35.59
N GLN A 9 -46.79 -6.89 -35.20
CA GLN A 9 -47.77 -6.50 -34.20
C GLN A 9 -49.10 -7.23 -34.32
N PHE A 10 -49.82 -7.37 -33.18
CA PHE A 10 -51.26 -7.07 -33.14
C PHE A 10 -51.72 -6.66 -31.72
N PHE A 11 -52.56 -5.69 -31.68
CA PHE A 11 -53.33 -5.08 -30.56
C PHE A 11 -54.36 -6.05 -30.00
N GLY A 12 -54.71 -5.86 -28.70
CA GLY A 12 -55.89 -6.44 -28.11
C GLY A 12 -56.05 -6.08 -26.63
N SER A 13 -56.78 -5.01 -26.37
CA SER A 13 -57.26 -4.61 -25.04
C SER A 13 -58.19 -5.66 -24.46
N PHE A 14 -57.97 -6.02 -23.18
CA PHE A 14 -59.08 -6.49 -22.33
C PHE A 14 -58.83 -6.07 -20.87
N LEU A 15 -59.77 -5.35 -20.33
CA LEU A 15 -59.91 -4.85 -18.98
C LEU A 15 -60.49 -5.99 -18.11
N ALA A 16 -59.78 -6.39 -17.05
CA ALA A 16 -60.37 -7.16 -15.96
C ALA A 16 -59.76 -6.77 -14.62
N LEU A 17 -60.56 -6.14 -13.78
CA LEU A 17 -60.29 -5.91 -12.37
C LEU A 17 -60.24 -7.28 -11.64
N ALA A 18 -59.13 -7.55 -10.98
CA ALA A 18 -59.08 -8.55 -9.92
C ALA A 18 -58.19 -8.00 -8.78
N THR A 19 -58.88 -7.68 -7.69
CA THR A 19 -58.31 -7.36 -6.40
C THR A 19 -57.67 -8.62 -5.83
N PHE A 20 -56.32 -8.64 -5.76
CA PHE A 20 -55.58 -9.61 -4.95
C PHE A 20 -54.65 -8.85 -4.01
N GLY A 21 -54.87 -9.10 -2.72
CA GLY A 21 -54.03 -8.59 -1.67
C GLY A 21 -52.59 -9.07 -1.81
N PHE A 22 -51.69 -8.13 -1.97
CA PHE A 22 -50.27 -8.38 -1.95
C PHE A 22 -49.77 -8.19 -0.52
N ALA A 23 -49.53 -9.30 0.16
CA ALA A 23 -48.59 -9.34 1.29
C ALA A 23 -47.20 -9.20 0.72
N GLY A 24 -46.74 -7.97 0.53
CA GLY A 24 -45.39 -7.68 0.07
C GLY A 24 -44.40 -7.94 1.20
N THR A 25 -43.58 -8.99 1.06
CA THR A 25 -42.30 -9.08 1.76
C THR A 25 -41.44 -7.90 1.30
N VAL A 26 -41.34 -6.91 2.16
CA VAL A 26 -40.39 -5.81 1.97
C VAL A 26 -38.98 -6.41 2.12
N PHE A 27 -38.36 -6.73 1.00
CA PHE A 27 -36.89 -6.85 0.95
C PHE A 27 -36.36 -5.46 1.31
N GLY A 28 -35.69 -5.34 2.47
CA GLY A 28 -35.10 -4.09 2.92
C GLY A 28 -34.07 -3.62 1.90
N ALA A 29 -34.37 -2.53 1.21
CA ALA A 29 -33.38 -1.84 0.39
C ALA A 29 -32.26 -1.36 1.32
N GLU A 30 -31.03 -1.79 1.07
CA GLU A 30 -29.88 -1.23 1.76
C GLU A 30 -29.84 0.28 1.55
N LEU A 31 -29.70 1.02 2.65
CA LEU A 31 -29.57 2.48 2.58
C LEU A 31 -28.33 2.85 1.78
N SER A 32 -28.42 3.80 0.87
CA SER A 32 -27.25 4.35 0.19
C SER A 32 -26.27 4.98 1.18
N ASP A 33 -25.00 5.04 0.86
CA ASP A 33 -23.99 5.63 1.75
C ASP A 33 -24.31 7.09 2.09
N ALA A 34 -24.86 7.86 1.15
CA ALA A 34 -25.33 9.22 1.40
C ALA A 34 -26.45 9.24 2.46
N ALA A 35 -27.40 8.32 2.39
CA ALA A 35 -28.49 8.22 3.36
C ALA A 35 -27.98 7.78 4.76
N LYS A 36 -26.98 6.90 4.80
CA LYS A 36 -26.32 6.50 6.06
C LYS A 36 -25.58 7.68 6.71
N ILE A 37 -24.91 8.52 5.93
CA ILE A 37 -24.23 9.73 6.43
C ILE A 37 -25.25 10.78 6.89
N GLU A 38 -26.33 10.98 6.17
CA GLU A 38 -27.41 11.89 6.59
C GLU A 38 -28.08 11.42 7.89
N PHE A 39 -28.33 10.12 8.03
CA PHE A 39 -28.81 9.52 9.27
C PHE A 39 -27.86 9.79 10.45
N PHE A 40 -26.57 9.60 10.24
CA PHE A 40 -25.56 9.93 11.23
C PHE A 40 -25.61 11.42 11.61
N ASP A 41 -25.59 12.31 10.63
CA ASP A 41 -25.51 13.76 10.83
C ASP A 41 -26.72 14.33 11.54
N SER A 42 -27.92 13.86 11.17
CA SER A 42 -29.17 14.41 11.66
C SER A 42 -29.65 13.79 12.97
N LYS A 43 -29.29 12.52 13.24
CA LYS A 43 -29.81 11.76 14.38
C LYS A 43 -28.74 11.34 15.36
N VAL A 44 -27.68 10.71 14.90
CA VAL A 44 -26.67 10.07 15.76
C VAL A 44 -25.68 11.07 16.35
N PHE A 45 -25.13 11.95 15.49
CA PHE A 45 -24.11 12.92 15.91
C PHE A 45 -24.56 13.84 17.06
N PRO A 46 -25.79 14.38 17.08
CA PRO A 46 -26.27 15.15 18.23
C PRO A 46 -26.25 14.36 19.53
N VAL A 47 -26.69 13.10 19.52
CA VAL A 47 -26.71 12.24 20.71
C VAL A 47 -25.30 11.97 21.22
N LEU A 48 -24.34 11.62 20.33
CA LEU A 48 -22.95 11.43 20.71
C LEU A 48 -22.31 12.70 21.26
N LYS A 49 -22.57 13.85 20.63
CA LYS A 49 -22.02 15.15 21.04
C LYS A 49 -22.48 15.55 22.45
N GLU A 50 -23.76 15.38 22.72
CA GLU A 50 -24.37 15.78 24.00
C GLU A 50 -23.96 14.85 25.14
N ASN A 51 -23.98 13.53 24.92
CA ASN A 51 -23.89 12.55 25.99
C ASN A 51 -22.48 11.92 26.14
N CYS A 52 -21.68 11.88 25.08
CA CYS A 52 -20.43 11.11 25.06
C CYS A 52 -19.18 11.98 24.93
N PHE A 53 -19.21 13.05 24.10
CA PHE A 53 -17.98 13.81 23.77
C PHE A 53 -17.40 14.59 24.94
N LYS A 54 -18.17 14.84 25.99
CA LYS A 54 -17.66 15.49 27.21
C LYS A 54 -16.53 14.69 27.85
N CYS A 55 -16.56 13.36 27.79
CA CYS A 55 -15.56 12.47 28.37
C CYS A 55 -14.70 11.77 27.32
N HIS A 56 -15.26 11.48 26.13
CA HIS A 56 -14.64 10.71 25.05
C HIS A 56 -14.42 11.54 23.77
N GLY A 57 -14.36 12.88 23.91
CA GLY A 57 -14.19 13.82 22.81
C GLY A 57 -12.73 14.28 22.61
N ALA A 58 -12.59 15.54 22.21
CA ALA A 58 -11.29 16.17 21.95
C ALA A 58 -10.66 16.73 23.23
N ARG A 59 -10.25 15.90 24.16
CA ARG A 59 -9.53 16.30 25.38
C ARG A 59 -8.12 15.71 25.40
N GLU A 60 -7.21 16.40 26.05
CA GLU A 60 -5.84 15.98 26.25
C GLU A 60 -5.75 14.62 26.98
N LYS A 61 -6.65 14.38 27.92
CA LYS A 61 -6.76 13.11 28.63
C LYS A 61 -8.17 12.54 28.48
N LEU A 62 -8.31 11.53 27.64
CA LEU A 62 -9.57 10.81 27.40
C LEU A 62 -9.86 9.85 28.55
N LYS A 63 -11.12 9.75 28.96
CA LYS A 63 -11.52 8.72 29.92
C LYS A 63 -11.50 7.34 29.29
N GLY A 64 -10.89 6.35 29.99
CA GLY A 64 -10.70 5.00 29.47
C GLY A 64 -9.90 4.94 28.15
N ASN A 65 -9.13 5.99 27.87
CA ASN A 65 -8.36 6.13 26.61
C ASN A 65 -9.22 5.91 25.33
N LEU A 66 -10.53 6.14 25.43
CA LEU A 66 -11.51 5.93 24.35
C LEU A 66 -11.87 7.25 23.66
N ARG A 67 -11.80 7.27 22.34
CA ARG A 67 -12.19 8.40 21.49
C ARG A 67 -13.45 8.03 20.68
N LEU A 68 -14.50 8.83 20.83
CA LEU A 68 -15.77 8.64 20.12
C LEU A 68 -16.03 9.72 19.06
N THR A 69 -15.08 10.60 18.81
CA THR A 69 -15.22 11.72 17.86
C THR A 69 -14.77 11.40 16.44
N ASN A 70 -14.34 10.19 16.18
CA ASN A 70 -14.02 9.71 14.83
C ASN A 70 -14.20 8.18 14.76
N ARG A 71 -14.36 7.68 13.52
CA ARG A 71 -14.59 6.26 13.28
C ARG A 71 -13.40 5.40 13.68
N ALA A 72 -12.18 5.87 13.44
CA ALA A 72 -10.96 5.15 13.81
C ALA A 72 -10.87 4.94 15.33
N GLY A 73 -11.22 5.96 16.13
CA GLY A 73 -11.27 5.87 17.59
C GLY A 73 -12.31 4.86 18.11
N LEU A 74 -13.48 4.77 17.46
CA LEU A 74 -14.51 3.79 17.77
C LEU A 74 -14.02 2.36 17.53
N LEU A 75 -13.31 2.13 16.42
CA LEU A 75 -12.77 0.82 16.03
C LEU A 75 -11.54 0.43 16.86
N LYS A 76 -10.63 1.37 17.12
CA LYS A 76 -9.48 1.17 18.00
C LYS A 76 -9.91 0.88 19.42
N GLY A 77 -10.95 1.60 19.89
CA GLY A 77 -11.46 1.48 21.25
C GLY A 77 -10.56 2.13 22.31
N GLY A 78 -10.76 1.72 23.56
CA GLY A 78 -10.03 2.20 24.74
C GLY A 78 -9.43 1.04 25.54
N GLU A 79 -9.22 1.29 26.85
CA GLU A 79 -8.63 0.30 27.77
C GLU A 79 -9.43 -1.01 27.85
N SER A 80 -10.75 -0.97 27.61
CA SER A 80 -11.62 -2.15 27.64
C SER A 80 -11.78 -2.82 26.25
N GLY A 81 -11.10 -2.32 25.21
CA GLY A 81 -11.18 -2.83 23.85
C GLY A 81 -11.98 -1.95 22.89
N ALA A 82 -12.27 -2.49 21.68
CA ALA A 82 -13.00 -1.77 20.64
C ALA A 82 -14.42 -1.39 21.07
N ALA A 83 -14.81 -0.13 20.84
CA ALA A 83 -16.13 0.34 21.22
C ALA A 83 -17.25 -0.29 20.38
N ILE A 84 -16.97 -0.56 19.10
CA ILE A 84 -17.92 -1.19 18.18
C ILE A 84 -17.28 -2.40 17.50
N HIS A 85 -18.13 -3.39 17.18
CA HIS A 85 -17.76 -4.60 16.47
C HIS A 85 -18.56 -4.68 15.17
N LEU A 86 -17.94 -4.36 14.02
CA LEU A 86 -18.64 -4.23 12.74
C LEU A 86 -19.30 -5.53 12.26
N LEU A 87 -18.65 -6.67 12.48
CA LEU A 87 -19.15 -7.97 12.01
C LEU A 87 -20.19 -8.59 12.96
N LYS A 88 -20.19 -8.18 14.23
CA LYS A 88 -21.12 -8.65 15.27
C LYS A 88 -21.59 -7.44 16.07
N PRO A 89 -22.45 -6.59 15.49
CA PRO A 89 -22.90 -5.33 16.12
C PRO A 89 -23.43 -5.53 17.54
N GLU A 90 -24.10 -6.64 17.79
CA GLU A 90 -24.66 -7.01 19.11
C GLU A 90 -23.58 -7.28 20.18
N LYS A 91 -22.32 -7.51 19.77
CA LYS A 91 -21.18 -7.68 20.66
C LYS A 91 -20.40 -6.39 20.91
N SER A 92 -20.89 -5.25 20.41
CA SER A 92 -20.23 -3.96 20.58
C SER A 92 -20.25 -3.54 22.05
N LEU A 93 -19.07 -3.26 22.63
CA LEU A 93 -18.91 -2.81 24.01
C LEU A 93 -19.74 -1.54 24.30
N MET A 94 -19.76 -0.61 23.36
CA MET A 94 -20.56 0.60 23.47
C MET A 94 -22.04 0.28 23.70
N LEU A 95 -22.63 -0.68 22.97
CA LEU A 95 -24.04 -1.05 23.13
C LEU A 95 -24.30 -1.76 24.47
N ALA A 96 -23.37 -2.58 24.92
CA ALA A 96 -23.46 -3.21 26.24
C ALA A 96 -23.48 -2.15 27.35
N MET A 97 -22.55 -1.19 27.31
CA MET A 97 -22.40 -0.15 28.33
C MET A 97 -23.59 0.83 28.38
N ILE A 98 -24.10 1.27 27.22
CA ILE A 98 -25.26 2.18 27.18
C ILE A 98 -26.56 1.50 27.55
N SER A 99 -26.63 0.15 27.52
CA SER A 99 -27.82 -0.60 27.93
C SER A 99 -28.03 -0.66 29.44
N TRP A 100 -27.01 -0.30 30.23
CA TRP A 100 -27.01 -0.36 31.69
C TRP A 100 -27.38 -1.75 32.26
N LYS A 101 -26.85 -2.80 31.61
CA LYS A 101 -27.04 -4.19 32.07
C LYS A 101 -25.90 -4.71 32.94
N ASP A 102 -24.80 -3.98 32.99
CA ASP A 102 -23.60 -4.30 33.74
C ASP A 102 -23.31 -3.11 34.66
N GLU A 103 -23.50 -3.30 35.96
CA GLU A 103 -23.37 -2.26 36.99
C GLU A 103 -21.96 -1.66 37.08
N ASP A 104 -20.94 -2.40 36.65
CA ASP A 104 -19.54 -1.95 36.67
C ASP A 104 -19.18 -1.08 35.47
N HIS A 105 -20.00 -1.09 34.42
CA HIS A 105 -19.68 -0.46 33.11
C HIS A 105 -20.81 0.39 32.55
N GLU A 106 -21.55 1.11 33.38
CA GLU A 106 -22.66 1.95 32.94
C GLU A 106 -22.21 3.25 32.25
N MET A 107 -22.71 3.50 31.04
CA MET A 107 -22.43 4.72 30.28
C MET A 107 -23.72 5.34 29.72
N PRO A 108 -23.90 6.67 29.80
CA PRO A 108 -23.14 7.63 30.59
C PRO A 108 -23.28 7.36 32.13
N PRO A 109 -22.25 7.72 32.96
CA PRO A 109 -22.16 7.23 34.33
C PRO A 109 -23.12 7.91 35.32
N LYS A 110 -23.93 8.86 34.89
CA LYS A 110 -24.85 9.61 35.77
C LYS A 110 -26.30 9.27 35.54
N GLU A 111 -26.68 8.99 34.30
CA GLU A 111 -28.06 8.77 33.90
C GLU A 111 -28.08 7.91 32.64
N LYS A 112 -28.98 6.91 32.61
CA LYS A 112 -29.19 6.05 31.47
C LYS A 112 -29.76 6.87 30.31
N LEU A 113 -29.31 6.62 29.10
CA LEU A 113 -29.90 7.21 27.89
C LEU A 113 -31.37 6.76 27.74
N PRO A 114 -32.24 7.62 27.20
CA PRO A 114 -33.60 7.22 26.81
C PRO A 114 -33.54 6.01 25.83
N ASP A 115 -34.48 5.09 25.99
CA ASP A 115 -34.52 3.87 25.20
C ASP A 115 -34.56 4.14 23.66
N GLU A 116 -35.14 5.26 23.26
CA GLU A 116 -35.12 5.73 21.86
C GLU A 116 -33.71 6.07 21.37
N GLN A 117 -32.90 6.70 22.21
CA GLN A 117 -31.51 7.01 21.85
C GLN A 117 -30.62 5.75 21.83
N ILE A 118 -30.88 4.79 22.72
CA ILE A 118 -30.23 3.48 22.71
C ILE A 118 -30.56 2.71 21.44
N ALA A 119 -31.84 2.70 21.05
CA ALA A 119 -32.28 2.07 19.78
C ALA A 119 -31.64 2.72 18.57
N LEU A 120 -31.56 4.05 18.55
CA LEU A 120 -30.91 4.83 17.49
C LEU A 120 -29.42 4.50 17.33
N LEU A 121 -28.69 4.47 18.44
CA LEU A 121 -27.26 4.11 18.44
C LEU A 121 -27.05 2.64 18.04
N THR A 122 -27.97 1.76 18.43
CA THR A 122 -27.93 0.35 18.04
C THR A 122 -28.14 0.19 16.53
N GLU A 123 -29.07 0.92 15.95
CA GLU A 123 -29.30 0.93 14.51
C GLU A 123 -28.07 1.47 13.76
N TRP A 124 -27.51 2.58 14.23
CA TRP A 124 -26.29 3.14 13.66
C TRP A 124 -25.12 2.17 13.64
N VAL A 125 -24.89 1.44 14.74
CA VAL A 125 -23.83 0.41 14.79
C VAL A 125 -24.12 -0.73 13.82
N LYS A 126 -25.39 -1.18 13.69
CA LYS A 126 -25.81 -2.20 12.70
C LYS A 126 -25.60 -1.77 11.26
N LEU A 127 -25.72 -0.46 10.97
CA LEU A 127 -25.45 0.12 9.65
C LEU A 127 -23.94 0.24 9.33
N GLY A 128 -23.05 -0.29 10.21
CA GLY A 128 -21.60 -0.23 10.06
C GLY A 128 -20.98 1.02 10.65
N ALA A 129 -21.67 1.69 11.55
CA ALA A 129 -21.25 2.94 12.20
C ALA A 129 -20.73 3.99 11.19
N PRO A 130 -21.53 4.38 10.19
CA PRO A 130 -21.15 5.41 9.24
C PRO A 130 -20.86 6.71 9.99
N PHE A 131 -19.77 7.38 9.62
CA PHE A 131 -19.35 8.63 10.24
C PHE A 131 -19.11 9.67 9.15
N ASN A 132 -19.55 10.90 9.35
CA ASN A 132 -19.28 11.97 8.40
C ASN A 132 -17.83 12.46 8.57
N PRO A 133 -16.95 12.29 7.58
CA PRO A 133 -15.57 12.72 7.68
C PRO A 133 -15.41 14.22 8.03
N ALA A 134 -16.37 15.06 7.61
CA ALA A 134 -16.35 16.48 7.91
C ALA A 134 -16.62 16.81 9.40
N LYS A 135 -17.12 15.84 10.17
CA LYS A 135 -17.43 15.98 11.60
C LYS A 135 -16.48 15.19 12.50
N GLU A 136 -15.54 14.47 11.93
CA GLU A 136 -14.53 13.75 12.72
C GLU A 136 -13.56 14.71 13.41
N ILE A 137 -13.21 14.42 14.67
CA ILE A 137 -12.21 15.17 15.44
C ILE A 137 -11.11 14.19 15.85
N HIS A 138 -9.89 14.43 15.38
CA HIS A 138 -8.72 13.58 15.62
C HIS A 138 -7.71 14.29 16.54
N GLY A 139 -7.42 13.75 17.71
CA GLY A 139 -6.35 14.23 18.61
C GLY A 139 -6.55 15.59 19.25
N ASN A 140 -5.50 16.12 19.88
CA ASN A 140 -5.45 17.44 20.51
C ASN A 140 -5.29 18.58 19.49
N ASP A 141 -4.96 18.23 18.27
CA ASP A 141 -4.89 19.21 17.20
C ASP A 141 -6.31 19.46 16.69
N LEU A 142 -6.90 20.51 17.21
CA LEU A 142 -8.25 20.98 16.87
C LEU A 142 -8.37 21.50 15.44
N THR A 143 -7.31 21.46 14.71
CA THR A 143 -7.26 21.59 13.29
C THR A 143 -7.12 20.19 12.68
N VAL A 144 -8.22 19.44 12.65
CA VAL A 144 -8.31 18.46 11.59
C VAL A 144 -8.38 19.28 10.30
N GLY A 145 -7.23 19.60 9.84
CA GLY A 145 -7.07 19.82 8.42
C GLY A 145 -7.74 18.62 7.78
N LYS A 146 -8.61 18.89 6.80
CA LYS A 146 -9.07 17.89 5.86
C LYS A 146 -8.07 16.74 5.83
N LEU A 147 -8.53 15.47 5.98
CA LEU A 147 -7.73 14.34 5.50
C LEU A 147 -6.99 14.85 4.27
N PRO A 148 -5.68 14.63 4.15
CA PRO A 148 -4.99 15.12 3.00
C PRO A 148 -5.85 14.70 1.81
N THR A 149 -6.58 15.68 1.28
CA THR A 149 -7.23 15.48 0.00
C THR A 149 -6.07 15.01 -0.86
N ASN A 150 -6.28 14.07 -1.78
CA ASN A 150 -5.27 13.73 -2.79
C ASN A 150 -4.89 14.98 -3.63
N GLU A 151 -5.16 16.16 -3.13
CA GLU A 151 -4.74 17.44 -3.68
C GLU A 151 -3.23 17.58 -3.43
N ILE A 152 -2.51 17.53 -4.52
CA ILE A 152 -1.12 17.95 -4.55
C ILE A 152 -1.10 19.42 -4.08
N ASN A 153 -0.56 19.66 -2.90
CA ASN A 153 -0.47 20.99 -2.31
C ASN A 153 0.99 21.43 -2.16
N ASP A 154 1.20 22.66 -1.76
CA ASP A 154 2.55 23.24 -1.63
C ASP A 154 3.46 22.43 -0.68
N ARG A 155 2.89 21.76 0.34
CA ARG A 155 3.66 20.89 1.25
C ARG A 155 4.20 19.66 0.51
N THR A 156 3.38 19.01 -0.30
CA THR A 156 3.80 17.84 -1.08
C THR A 156 4.76 18.22 -2.20
N THR A 157 4.54 19.34 -2.88
CA THR A 157 5.41 19.82 -3.97
C THR A 157 6.71 20.47 -3.47
N SER A 158 6.75 20.94 -2.22
CA SER A 158 7.95 21.55 -1.64
C SER A 158 9.00 20.52 -1.18
N ALA A 159 8.62 19.26 -0.93
CA ALA A 159 9.55 18.22 -0.54
C ALA A 159 10.61 18.01 -1.64
N TRP A 160 11.88 17.92 -1.25
CA TRP A 160 12.99 17.82 -2.20
C TRP A 160 12.88 16.62 -3.15
N ALA A 161 12.31 15.50 -2.67
CA ALA A 161 12.15 14.26 -3.44
C ALA A 161 11.18 14.42 -4.62
N PHE A 162 10.26 15.39 -4.58
CA PHE A 162 9.28 15.65 -5.64
C PHE A 162 9.67 16.82 -6.55
N LYS A 163 10.81 17.45 -6.27
CA LYS A 163 11.35 18.49 -7.18
C LYS A 163 12.11 17.83 -8.32
N ALA A 164 11.94 18.37 -9.52
CA ALA A 164 12.75 17.93 -10.65
C ALA A 164 14.24 18.08 -10.32
N ALA A 165 15.02 17.05 -10.60
CA ALA A 165 16.46 17.10 -10.42
C ALA A 165 17.05 18.27 -11.22
N GLN A 166 17.88 19.07 -10.55
CA GLN A 166 18.56 20.19 -11.18
C GLN A 166 19.99 19.78 -11.53
N PRO A 167 20.54 20.27 -12.67
CA PRO A 167 21.94 20.05 -12.97
C PRO A 167 22.82 20.62 -11.85
N VAL A 168 23.71 19.78 -11.35
CA VAL A 168 24.68 20.17 -10.32
C VAL A 168 26.05 20.30 -10.96
N VAL A 169 26.71 21.43 -10.72
CA VAL A 169 28.09 21.63 -11.19
C VAL A 169 29.04 20.95 -10.23
N ALA A 170 29.87 20.04 -10.75
CA ALA A 170 30.89 19.38 -9.94
C ALA A 170 31.91 20.41 -9.40
N PRO A 171 32.36 20.28 -8.15
CA PRO A 171 33.38 21.15 -7.60
C PRO A 171 34.67 21.07 -8.39
N LYS A 172 35.40 22.17 -8.49
CA LYS A 172 36.76 22.15 -9.04
C LYS A 172 37.71 21.61 -7.99
N VAL A 173 38.48 20.59 -8.38
CA VAL A 173 39.48 19.98 -7.53
C VAL A 173 40.86 20.07 -8.16
N ASP A 174 41.91 20.01 -7.34
CA ASP A 174 43.30 20.22 -7.74
C ASP A 174 43.97 18.96 -8.33
N ASP A 175 43.27 17.84 -8.37
CA ASP A 175 43.71 16.58 -8.95
C ASP A 175 42.96 16.30 -10.28
N ALA A 176 43.69 16.25 -11.38
CA ALA A 176 43.13 16.08 -12.72
C ALA A 176 42.44 14.71 -12.91
N ALA A 177 42.93 13.66 -12.27
CA ALA A 177 42.34 12.32 -12.37
C ALA A 177 40.98 12.29 -11.64
N TRP A 178 40.87 12.96 -10.50
CA TRP A 178 39.64 13.09 -9.74
C TRP A 178 38.68 14.13 -10.33
N GLN A 179 39.20 15.06 -11.12
CA GLN A 179 38.32 16.03 -11.84
C GLN A 179 37.67 15.43 -13.09
N ALA A 180 38.22 14.32 -13.62
CA ALA A 180 37.72 13.72 -14.87
C ALA A 180 36.30 13.17 -14.76
N SER A 181 35.87 12.77 -13.57
CA SER A 181 34.50 12.32 -13.27
C SER A 181 33.83 13.31 -12.33
N GLY A 182 32.58 13.69 -12.65
CA GLY A 182 31.78 14.54 -11.78
C GLY A 182 31.58 13.93 -10.38
N ILE A 183 31.35 12.62 -10.30
CA ILE A 183 31.17 11.90 -9.03
C ILE A 183 32.48 11.94 -8.22
N ASP A 184 33.61 11.66 -8.86
CA ASP A 184 34.91 11.64 -8.21
C ASP A 184 35.28 13.02 -7.66
N ALA A 185 34.96 14.09 -8.37
CA ALA A 185 35.20 15.46 -7.91
C ALA A 185 34.44 15.77 -6.60
N PHE A 186 33.20 15.33 -6.45
CA PHE A 186 32.44 15.45 -5.20
C PHE A 186 33.09 14.62 -4.07
N VAL A 187 33.44 13.38 -4.34
CA VAL A 187 34.09 12.50 -3.35
C VAL A 187 35.43 13.10 -2.89
N TYR A 188 36.26 13.54 -3.84
CA TYR A 188 37.55 14.15 -3.53
C TYR A 188 37.41 15.43 -2.70
N SER A 189 36.46 16.29 -3.04
CA SER A 189 36.17 17.51 -2.26
C SER A 189 35.83 17.14 -0.80
N ARG A 190 34.98 16.16 -0.57
CA ARG A 190 34.63 15.70 0.78
C ARG A 190 35.80 15.08 1.53
N LEU A 191 36.65 14.30 0.86
CA LEU A 191 37.85 13.78 1.46
C LEU A 191 38.77 14.90 1.91
N ARG A 192 38.97 15.93 1.09
CA ARG A 192 39.80 17.10 1.41
C ARG A 192 39.24 17.90 2.60
N GLU A 193 37.91 18.15 2.62
CA GLU A 193 37.25 18.79 3.76
C GLU A 193 37.45 18.04 5.07
N ALA A 194 37.46 16.70 5.01
CA ALA A 194 37.75 15.83 6.16
C ALA A 194 39.24 15.67 6.50
N GLY A 195 40.16 16.29 5.75
CA GLY A 195 41.60 16.14 5.93
C GLY A 195 42.14 14.79 5.51
N LEU A 196 41.36 14.02 4.72
CA LEU A 196 41.71 12.68 4.25
C LEU A 196 42.33 12.73 2.85
N LYS A 197 43.11 11.70 2.52
CA LYS A 197 43.67 11.47 1.18
C LYS A 197 43.04 10.20 0.59
N PRO A 198 42.81 10.17 -0.75
CA PRO A 198 42.39 8.94 -1.40
C PRO A 198 43.43 7.83 -1.20
N ASN A 199 42.98 6.60 -1.10
CA ASN A 199 43.86 5.44 -1.16
C ASN A 199 44.38 5.25 -2.58
N SER A 200 45.49 4.53 -2.72
CA SER A 200 45.99 4.08 -4.03
C SER A 200 44.96 3.19 -4.74
N PRO A 201 44.91 3.23 -6.08
CA PRO A 201 44.05 2.35 -6.84
C PRO A 201 44.25 0.88 -6.50
N ALA A 202 43.16 0.11 -6.47
CA ALA A 202 43.22 -1.33 -6.25
C ALA A 202 43.93 -2.05 -7.39
N SER A 203 44.60 -3.19 -7.09
CA SER A 203 45.19 -4.02 -8.13
C SER A 203 44.13 -4.60 -9.09
N LYS A 204 44.52 -4.94 -10.32
CA LYS A 204 43.62 -5.55 -11.33
C LYS A 204 42.94 -6.80 -10.80
N GLY A 205 43.64 -7.67 -10.04
CA GLY A 205 43.03 -8.85 -9.42
C GLY A 205 41.94 -8.52 -8.42
N VAL A 206 42.07 -7.43 -7.64
CA VAL A 206 41.03 -6.95 -6.72
C VAL A 206 39.88 -6.32 -7.49
N LEU A 207 40.14 -5.51 -8.52
CA LEU A 207 39.14 -4.85 -9.34
C LEU A 207 38.22 -5.86 -10.02
N ILE A 208 38.78 -6.85 -10.72
CA ILE A 208 37.97 -7.86 -11.41
C ILE A 208 37.11 -8.66 -10.43
N ARG A 209 37.69 -9.04 -9.28
CA ARG A 209 36.95 -9.76 -8.24
C ARG A 209 35.75 -8.92 -7.75
N ARG A 210 35.92 -7.64 -7.47
CA ARG A 210 34.81 -6.74 -7.06
C ARG A 210 33.74 -6.64 -8.15
N ALA A 211 34.15 -6.37 -9.39
CA ALA A 211 33.23 -6.27 -10.51
C ALA A 211 32.34 -7.52 -10.68
N TYR A 212 32.95 -8.70 -10.58
CA TYR A 212 32.23 -9.97 -10.69
C TYR A 212 31.21 -10.17 -9.57
N TYR A 213 31.59 -9.95 -8.31
CA TYR A 213 30.68 -10.10 -7.19
C TYR A 213 29.57 -9.05 -7.21
N ASP A 214 29.89 -7.81 -7.58
CA ASP A 214 28.92 -6.73 -7.61
C ASP A 214 27.91 -6.88 -8.75
N LEU A 215 28.35 -7.28 -9.95
CA LEU A 215 27.51 -7.34 -11.13
C LEU A 215 26.79 -8.68 -11.30
N ILE A 216 27.47 -9.81 -11.07
CA ILE A 216 26.88 -11.14 -11.31
C ILE A 216 26.87 -12.06 -10.09
N GLY A 217 27.43 -11.63 -8.96
CA GLY A 217 27.41 -12.38 -7.71
C GLY A 217 28.32 -13.62 -7.65
N LEU A 218 29.13 -13.83 -8.65
CA LEU A 218 30.02 -15.00 -8.78
C LEU A 218 31.48 -14.57 -8.85
N PRO A 219 32.45 -15.42 -8.47
CA PRO A 219 33.88 -15.14 -8.66
C PRO A 219 34.26 -15.24 -10.14
N PRO A 220 35.27 -14.47 -10.59
CA PRO A 220 35.89 -14.71 -11.88
C PRO A 220 36.65 -16.04 -11.88
N THR A 221 36.80 -16.66 -13.06
CA THR A 221 37.67 -17.81 -13.27
C THR A 221 39.14 -17.36 -13.37
N ASP A 222 40.07 -18.26 -13.13
CA ASP A 222 41.50 -17.98 -13.28
C ASP A 222 41.85 -17.48 -14.71
N VAL A 223 41.20 -18.01 -15.72
CA VAL A 223 41.40 -17.59 -17.13
C VAL A 223 40.97 -16.13 -17.33
N GLU A 224 39.84 -15.73 -16.78
CA GLU A 224 39.32 -14.35 -16.86
C GLU A 224 40.19 -13.38 -16.08
N VAL A 225 40.65 -13.78 -14.90
CA VAL A 225 41.60 -12.97 -14.12
C VAL A 225 42.90 -12.74 -14.89
N ARG A 226 43.50 -13.79 -15.47
CA ARG A 226 44.73 -13.67 -16.26
C ARG A 226 44.49 -12.80 -17.50
N ALA A 227 43.45 -13.03 -18.25
CA ALA A 227 43.12 -12.24 -19.42
C ALA A 227 43.03 -10.73 -19.09
N PHE A 228 42.38 -10.37 -17.96
CA PHE A 228 42.32 -8.97 -17.54
C PHE A 228 43.67 -8.41 -17.06
N ILE A 229 44.51 -9.20 -16.35
CA ILE A 229 45.83 -8.76 -15.91
C ILE A 229 46.74 -8.50 -17.12
N ASP A 230 46.66 -9.35 -18.13
CA ASP A 230 47.48 -9.29 -19.32
C ASP A 230 47.02 -8.22 -20.33
N ASP A 231 45.76 -7.84 -20.32
CA ASP A 231 45.26 -6.75 -21.14
C ASP A 231 45.85 -5.41 -20.68
N LYS A 232 46.66 -4.77 -21.54
CA LYS A 232 47.33 -3.48 -21.29
C LYS A 232 46.57 -2.30 -21.91
N SER A 233 45.41 -2.54 -22.52
CA SER A 233 44.62 -1.46 -23.10
C SER A 233 44.04 -0.53 -22.02
N PRO A 234 43.88 0.75 -22.31
CA PRO A 234 43.35 1.72 -21.34
C PRO A 234 41.90 1.41 -20.92
N ASP A 235 41.16 0.73 -21.78
CA ASP A 235 39.73 0.35 -21.61
C ASP A 235 39.58 -1.10 -21.08
N ALA A 236 40.66 -1.74 -20.61
CA ALA A 236 40.62 -3.13 -20.15
C ALA A 236 39.55 -3.40 -19.08
N PHE A 237 39.37 -2.48 -18.11
CA PHE A 237 38.39 -2.64 -17.07
C PHE A 237 36.97 -2.41 -17.57
N GLU A 238 36.76 -1.44 -18.44
CA GLU A 238 35.50 -1.15 -19.09
C GLU A 238 34.99 -2.36 -19.90
N LYS A 239 35.85 -3.02 -20.66
CA LYS A 239 35.51 -4.29 -21.35
C LYS A 239 35.06 -5.40 -20.41
N VAL A 240 35.62 -5.49 -19.22
CA VAL A 240 35.14 -6.44 -18.19
C VAL A 240 33.77 -6.08 -17.72
N ILE A 241 33.52 -4.80 -17.41
CA ILE A 241 32.19 -4.30 -16.96
C ILE A 241 31.13 -4.55 -18.02
N ASP A 242 31.40 -4.15 -19.28
CA ASP A 242 30.44 -4.31 -20.40
C ASP A 242 30.05 -5.78 -20.60
N ARG A 243 31.05 -6.68 -20.55
CA ARG A 243 30.80 -8.12 -20.66
C ARG A 243 29.93 -8.65 -19.50
N LEU A 244 30.15 -8.18 -18.29
CA LEU A 244 29.37 -8.60 -17.12
C LEU A 244 27.94 -8.05 -17.15
N LEU A 245 27.76 -6.81 -17.58
CA LEU A 245 26.45 -6.21 -17.78
C LEU A 245 25.65 -6.91 -18.89
N ALA A 246 26.30 -7.39 -19.94
CA ALA A 246 25.68 -8.16 -21.02
C ALA A 246 25.41 -9.64 -20.65
N SER A 247 25.79 -10.08 -19.46
CA SER A 247 25.57 -11.46 -19.01
C SER A 247 24.17 -11.65 -18.46
N ASP A 248 23.51 -12.76 -18.81
CA ASP A 248 22.20 -13.14 -18.22
C ASP A 248 22.24 -13.23 -16.69
N ARG A 249 23.41 -13.48 -16.13
CA ARG A 249 23.62 -13.55 -14.66
C ARG A 249 23.50 -12.20 -13.97
N TYR A 250 23.57 -11.09 -14.70
CA TYR A 250 23.30 -9.77 -14.15
C TYR A 250 21.85 -9.68 -13.64
N GLY A 251 20.89 -10.09 -14.45
CA GLY A 251 19.47 -10.12 -14.06
C GLY A 251 19.20 -11.14 -12.95
N GLU A 252 19.89 -12.31 -12.95
CA GLU A 252 19.78 -13.29 -11.84
C GLU A 252 20.23 -12.67 -10.52
N LYS A 253 21.34 -11.93 -10.51
CA LYS A 253 21.89 -11.27 -9.32
C LYS A 253 21.01 -10.11 -8.85
N TRP A 254 20.67 -9.20 -9.75
CA TRP A 254 19.96 -7.96 -9.39
C TRP A 254 18.47 -8.16 -9.26
N GLY A 255 17.86 -9.04 -10.04
CA GLY A 255 16.46 -9.44 -9.90
C GLY A 255 16.16 -10.03 -8.53
N ARG A 256 17.12 -10.71 -7.90
CA ARG A 256 16.98 -11.22 -6.53
C ARG A 256 16.69 -10.10 -5.52
N HIS A 257 17.35 -8.95 -5.63
CA HIS A 257 17.10 -7.83 -4.72
C HIS A 257 15.66 -7.31 -4.85
N TRP A 258 15.13 -7.26 -6.07
CA TRP A 258 13.71 -6.94 -6.28
C TRP A 258 12.80 -8.01 -5.69
N LEU A 259 13.10 -9.28 -5.93
CA LEU A 259 12.31 -10.41 -5.43
C LEU A 259 12.23 -10.45 -3.90
N ASP A 260 13.33 -10.06 -3.21
CA ASP A 260 13.34 -9.93 -1.76
C ASP A 260 12.41 -8.80 -1.28
N LEU A 261 12.43 -7.63 -1.93
CA LEU A 261 11.57 -6.49 -1.60
C LEU A 261 10.08 -6.81 -1.77
N VAL A 262 9.70 -7.53 -2.84
CA VAL A 262 8.31 -7.88 -3.12
C VAL A 262 7.88 -9.19 -2.46
N ARG A 263 8.69 -9.76 -1.57
CA ARG A 263 8.38 -10.96 -0.79
C ARG A 263 8.10 -12.20 -1.65
N PHE A 264 8.83 -12.36 -2.75
CA PHE A 264 8.66 -13.49 -3.66
C PHE A 264 8.83 -14.83 -2.93
N ALA A 265 7.83 -15.70 -3.08
CA ALA A 265 7.88 -17.08 -2.63
C ALA A 265 7.14 -18.00 -3.60
N GLU A 266 7.61 -19.24 -3.73
CA GLU A 266 7.00 -20.25 -4.61
C GLU A 266 5.84 -20.99 -3.94
N THR A 267 5.55 -20.66 -2.68
CA THR A 267 4.46 -21.23 -1.88
C THR A 267 3.65 -20.13 -1.19
N ASN A 268 2.49 -20.48 -0.62
CA ASN A 268 1.60 -19.54 0.05
C ASN A 268 2.13 -19.03 1.40
N GLY A 269 3.10 -19.72 2.01
CA GLY A 269 3.74 -19.29 3.25
C GLY A 269 2.83 -19.29 4.48
N TYR A 270 1.76 -20.11 4.50
CA TYR A 270 0.85 -20.26 5.62
C TYR A 270 0.69 -21.77 5.98
N GLU A 271 -0.18 -22.09 6.95
CA GLU A 271 -0.29 -23.44 7.54
C GLU A 271 -0.32 -24.59 6.54
N ARG A 272 -1.03 -24.47 5.42
CA ARG A 272 -1.10 -25.50 4.36
C ARG A 272 -0.02 -25.39 3.31
N ASP A 273 0.58 -24.24 3.22
CA ASP A 273 1.73 -23.90 2.36
C ASP A 273 1.63 -24.42 0.92
N SER A 274 0.46 -24.26 0.31
CA SER A 274 0.19 -24.69 -1.07
C SER A 274 1.13 -24.00 -2.06
N ARG A 275 1.54 -24.72 -3.11
CA ARG A 275 2.44 -24.21 -4.15
C ARG A 275 1.75 -23.20 -5.05
N LYS A 276 2.49 -22.20 -5.48
CA LYS A 276 2.10 -21.24 -6.51
C LYS A 276 2.70 -21.67 -7.86
N ASP A 277 2.11 -22.67 -8.50
CA ASP A 277 2.71 -23.39 -9.63
C ASP A 277 3.22 -22.54 -10.79
N LEU A 278 2.70 -21.36 -11.02
CA LEU A 278 3.09 -20.48 -12.12
C LEU A 278 3.86 -19.24 -11.69
N ILE A 279 4.14 -19.07 -10.39
CA ILE A 279 4.76 -17.83 -9.88
C ILE A 279 6.20 -17.64 -10.36
N TRP A 280 6.89 -18.74 -10.74
CA TRP A 280 8.21 -18.68 -11.35
C TRP A 280 8.27 -17.81 -12.61
N LYS A 281 7.15 -17.64 -13.33
CA LYS A 281 7.06 -16.75 -14.50
C LYS A 281 7.32 -15.29 -14.11
N TYR A 282 6.84 -14.87 -12.93
CA TYR A 282 7.11 -13.54 -12.41
C TYR A 282 8.60 -13.36 -12.10
N ARG A 283 9.25 -14.33 -11.45
CA ARG A 283 10.70 -14.31 -11.24
C ARG A 283 11.45 -14.14 -12.56
N ASP A 284 11.12 -14.95 -13.53
CA ASP A 284 11.79 -14.94 -14.83
C ASP A 284 11.52 -13.63 -15.59
N TYR A 285 10.32 -13.04 -15.45
CA TYR A 285 10.03 -11.68 -15.94
C TYR A 285 10.97 -10.65 -15.30
N VAL A 286 11.12 -10.68 -13.98
CA VAL A 286 12.02 -9.75 -13.26
C VAL A 286 13.45 -9.89 -13.76
N ILE A 287 13.97 -11.11 -13.88
CA ILE A 287 15.33 -11.38 -14.42
C ILE A 287 15.48 -10.79 -15.83
N ARG A 288 14.53 -11.03 -16.72
CA ARG A 288 14.55 -10.46 -18.09
C ARG A 288 14.49 -8.94 -18.07
N ALA A 289 13.68 -8.34 -17.21
CA ALA A 289 13.56 -6.88 -17.11
C ALA A 289 14.90 -6.22 -16.74
N PHE A 290 15.65 -6.81 -15.80
CA PHE A 290 17.00 -6.34 -15.47
C PHE A 290 18.00 -6.56 -16.63
N ASN A 291 17.99 -7.72 -17.29
CA ASN A 291 18.88 -8.01 -18.40
C ASN A 291 18.62 -7.13 -19.65
N GLN A 292 17.40 -6.65 -19.79
CA GLN A 292 16.99 -5.76 -20.89
C GLN A 292 17.12 -4.28 -20.54
N ASP A 293 17.63 -3.97 -19.34
CA ASP A 293 17.68 -2.59 -18.82
C ASP A 293 16.33 -1.86 -18.97
N LYS A 294 15.22 -2.58 -18.61
CA LYS A 294 13.87 -2.03 -18.73
C LYS A 294 13.75 -0.74 -17.92
N PRO A 295 13.27 0.38 -18.53
CA PRO A 295 13.10 1.63 -17.81
C PRO A 295 12.24 1.44 -16.54
N TYR A 296 12.70 1.98 -15.42
CA TYR A 296 12.07 1.76 -14.10
C TYR A 296 10.60 2.17 -14.04
N ASN A 297 10.23 3.30 -14.66
CA ASN A 297 8.84 3.73 -14.77
C ASN A 297 7.97 2.72 -15.51
N ARG A 298 8.48 2.11 -16.59
CA ARG A 298 7.77 1.06 -17.32
C ARG A 298 7.66 -0.20 -16.46
N PHE A 299 8.73 -0.59 -15.79
CA PHE A 299 8.76 -1.74 -14.90
C PHE A 299 7.71 -1.63 -13.77
N ILE A 300 7.58 -0.46 -13.14
CA ILE A 300 6.56 -0.23 -12.10
C ILE A 300 5.15 -0.21 -12.69
N MET A 301 4.93 0.43 -13.83
CA MET A 301 3.61 0.43 -14.48
C MET A 301 3.15 -1.00 -14.82
N GLU A 302 4.04 -1.85 -15.29
CA GLU A 302 3.73 -3.26 -15.57
C GLU A 302 3.39 -4.04 -14.30
N GLN A 303 4.04 -3.77 -13.16
CA GLN A 303 3.72 -4.41 -11.87
C GLN A 303 2.30 -4.05 -11.40
N LEU A 304 1.91 -2.79 -11.55
CA LEU A 304 0.68 -2.26 -10.97
C LEU A 304 -0.53 -2.35 -11.92
N ALA A 305 -0.32 -2.25 -13.22
CA ALA A 305 -1.39 -2.18 -14.21
C ALA A 305 -0.99 -2.77 -15.59
N GLY A 306 -0.17 -3.81 -15.57
CA GLY A 306 0.37 -4.41 -16.79
C GLY A 306 -0.69 -4.98 -17.73
N ASP A 307 -1.82 -5.42 -17.20
CA ASP A 307 -2.99 -5.91 -17.93
C ASP A 307 -3.85 -4.78 -18.52
N GLU A 308 -3.74 -3.56 -18.01
CA GLU A 308 -4.48 -2.38 -18.47
C GLU A 308 -3.69 -1.55 -19.51
N LEU A 309 -2.43 -1.87 -19.76
CA LEU A 309 -1.60 -1.13 -20.69
C LEU A 309 -2.11 -1.30 -22.14
N PRO A 310 -2.13 -0.23 -22.96
CA PRO A 310 -2.60 -0.32 -24.35
C PRO A 310 -1.72 -1.22 -25.22
N ASP A 311 -0.43 -1.34 -24.89
CA ASP A 311 0.59 -2.15 -25.55
C ASP A 311 0.96 -3.40 -24.72
N ARG A 312 0.01 -3.91 -23.93
CA ARG A 312 0.21 -5.08 -23.07
C ARG A 312 0.67 -6.31 -23.86
N ASP A 313 1.57 -7.06 -23.26
CA ASP A 313 2.10 -8.31 -23.75
C ASP A 313 2.15 -9.39 -22.66
N ALA A 314 2.75 -10.52 -22.96
CA ALA A 314 2.88 -11.62 -21.97
C ALA A 314 3.71 -11.23 -20.75
N ASP A 315 4.71 -10.37 -20.91
CA ASP A 315 5.57 -9.90 -19.83
C ASP A 315 4.83 -8.91 -18.92
N SER A 316 4.13 -7.93 -19.50
CA SER A 316 3.36 -6.95 -18.73
C SER A 316 2.21 -7.60 -17.95
N ILE A 317 1.53 -8.60 -18.52
CA ILE A 317 0.52 -9.39 -17.80
C ILE A 317 1.18 -10.22 -16.69
N THR A 318 2.34 -10.85 -16.96
CA THR A 318 3.07 -11.62 -15.94
C THR A 318 3.52 -10.74 -14.77
N ALA A 319 3.87 -9.48 -15.05
CA ALA A 319 4.28 -8.51 -14.03
C ALA A 319 3.19 -8.28 -12.98
N THR A 320 1.90 -8.34 -13.32
CA THR A 320 0.79 -8.22 -12.36
C THR A 320 0.74 -9.38 -11.36
N GLY A 321 1.55 -10.43 -11.57
CA GLY A 321 1.82 -11.46 -10.57
C GLY A 321 2.34 -10.88 -9.25
N PHE A 322 2.84 -9.65 -9.25
CA PHE A 322 3.14 -8.85 -8.06
C PHE A 322 2.05 -8.94 -6.98
N TYR A 323 0.78 -8.87 -7.37
CA TYR A 323 -0.36 -8.97 -6.47
C TYR A 323 -0.54 -10.36 -5.84
N ARG A 324 0.17 -11.39 -6.30
CA ARG A 324 0.07 -12.77 -5.80
C ARG A 324 1.27 -13.22 -4.98
N LEU A 325 2.19 -12.32 -4.67
CA LEU A 325 3.44 -12.67 -3.97
C LEU A 325 3.26 -12.78 -2.45
N GLY A 326 2.29 -12.08 -1.88
CA GLY A 326 2.02 -12.10 -0.44
C GLY A 326 1.64 -13.49 0.10
N ILE A 327 1.63 -13.58 1.42
CA ILE A 327 1.15 -14.75 2.15
C ILE A 327 -0.34 -14.95 1.86
N TRP A 328 -0.77 -16.19 1.66
CA TRP A 328 -2.16 -16.52 1.41
C TRP A 328 -2.61 -17.69 2.28
N ASP A 329 -3.71 -17.48 3.02
CA ASP A 329 -4.39 -18.53 3.76
C ASP A 329 -5.48 -19.16 2.86
N ASP A 330 -5.40 -20.46 2.62
CA ASP A 330 -6.36 -21.18 1.75
C ASP A 330 -7.71 -21.41 2.44
N GLU A 331 -7.73 -21.44 3.78
CA GLU A 331 -8.94 -21.69 4.60
C GLU A 331 -9.04 -20.76 5.81
N PRO A 332 -9.16 -19.44 5.57
CA PRO A 332 -9.23 -18.48 6.66
C PRO A 332 -10.50 -18.67 7.50
N ALA A 333 -10.36 -18.61 8.82
CA ALA A 333 -11.49 -18.66 9.75
C ALA A 333 -12.44 -17.46 9.55
N ASP A 334 -11.89 -16.31 9.17
CA ASP A 334 -12.62 -15.09 8.78
C ASP A 334 -12.14 -14.63 7.42
N ARG A 335 -12.95 -14.88 6.39
CA ARG A 335 -12.61 -14.58 4.99
C ARG A 335 -12.56 -13.08 4.71
N GLU A 336 -13.36 -12.30 5.41
CA GLU A 336 -13.41 -10.86 5.21
C GLU A 336 -12.15 -10.21 5.81
N LEU A 337 -11.80 -10.59 7.03
CA LEU A 337 -10.57 -10.15 7.68
C LEU A 337 -9.33 -10.55 6.86
N ALA A 338 -9.27 -11.79 6.38
CA ALA A 338 -8.16 -12.28 5.56
C ALA A 338 -8.02 -11.45 4.26
N ARG A 339 -9.14 -11.08 3.63
CA ARG A 339 -9.13 -10.20 2.46
C ARG A 339 -8.57 -8.80 2.79
N TYR A 340 -8.99 -8.20 3.90
CA TYR A 340 -8.47 -6.89 4.29
C TYR A 340 -6.98 -6.95 4.64
N ASN A 341 -6.53 -7.97 5.36
CA ASN A 341 -5.12 -8.17 5.65
C ASN A 341 -4.28 -8.31 4.37
N TYR A 342 -4.81 -9.04 3.37
CA TYR A 342 -4.16 -9.19 2.08
C TYR A 342 -4.06 -7.87 1.30
N LEU A 343 -5.13 -7.08 1.30
CA LEU A 343 -5.13 -5.76 0.65
C LEU A 343 -4.18 -4.77 1.36
N ASP A 344 -4.14 -4.79 2.69
CA ASP A 344 -3.21 -3.98 3.48
C ASP A 344 -1.76 -4.35 3.17
N ASP A 345 -1.45 -5.64 3.09
CA ASP A 345 -0.13 -6.14 2.72
C ASP A 345 0.29 -5.71 1.29
N ILE A 346 -0.62 -5.74 0.31
CA ILE A 346 -0.37 -5.22 -1.03
C ILE A 346 -0.08 -3.71 -0.99
N LEU A 347 -0.89 -2.93 -0.28
CA LEU A 347 -0.72 -1.48 -0.17
C LEU A 347 0.60 -1.13 0.48
N ARG A 348 0.96 -1.78 1.58
CA ARG A 348 2.23 -1.59 2.28
C ARG A 348 3.40 -1.90 1.35
N THR A 349 3.39 -3.08 0.73
CA THR A 349 4.48 -3.48 -0.18
C THR A 349 4.61 -2.53 -1.38
N THR A 350 3.48 -2.08 -1.95
CA THR A 350 3.49 -1.09 -3.02
C THR A 350 4.11 0.23 -2.54
N GLY A 351 3.70 0.71 -1.38
CA GLY A 351 4.23 1.93 -0.78
C GLY A 351 5.73 1.85 -0.54
N GLU A 352 6.19 0.80 0.12
CA GLU A 352 7.61 0.62 0.47
C GLU A 352 8.49 0.35 -0.74
N THR A 353 8.05 -0.51 -1.66
CA THR A 353 8.87 -1.00 -2.77
C THR A 353 8.82 -0.09 -3.99
N CYS A 354 7.63 0.30 -4.43
CA CYS A 354 7.45 1.05 -5.68
C CYS A 354 7.51 2.56 -5.47
N LEU A 355 7.06 3.05 -4.32
CA LEU A 355 6.96 4.49 -4.03
C LEU A 355 8.04 4.96 -3.05
N LEU A 356 8.91 4.09 -2.55
CA LEU A 356 9.94 4.37 -1.55
C LEU A 356 9.37 5.05 -0.29
N TYR A 357 8.12 4.71 0.05
CA TYR A 357 7.46 5.22 1.24
C TYR A 357 7.91 4.38 2.43
N THR A 358 8.63 4.99 3.37
CA THR A 358 9.01 4.30 4.59
C THR A 358 7.92 4.43 5.64
N SER A 359 7.64 3.36 6.37
CA SER A 359 6.60 3.31 7.41
C SER A 359 6.82 4.35 8.52
N ASP A 360 8.05 4.78 8.74
CA ASP A 360 8.41 5.77 9.74
C ASP A 360 7.84 7.17 9.45
N ALA A 361 7.46 7.45 8.21
CA ALA A 361 6.81 8.71 7.86
C ALA A 361 5.31 8.77 8.24
N ALA A 362 4.73 7.65 8.69
CA ALA A 362 3.34 7.58 9.15
C ALA A 362 3.23 7.73 10.67
N ASP A 363 4.34 7.61 11.41
CA ASP A 363 4.40 7.68 12.88
C ASP A 363 4.88 9.05 13.39
N GLU A 364 5.35 9.96 12.52
CA GLU A 364 5.61 11.37 12.79
C GLU A 364 4.47 12.27 12.30
#